data_b10ed4b8149b2e4b65f84e1fd0bec606
#
_entry.id   b10ed4b8149b2e4b65f84e1fd0bec606
#
_cell.length_a   1.000
_cell.length_b   1.000
_cell.length_c   1.000
_cell.angle_alpha   90.00
_cell.angle_beta   90.00
_cell.angle_gamma   90.00
#
_symmetry.space_group_name_H-M   'P 1'
#
loop_
_entity.id
_entity.type
_entity.pdbx_description
1 polymer ?
#
loop_
_entity_poly.entity_id
_entity_poly.type
_entity_poly.pdbx_seq_one_letter_code
_entity_poly.pdbx_strand_id
1 'polypeptide(L)'
;MKAKALALSLTLIVLLAVTSCNKEYTVTVNSNNETWGTVTGSGTYASGATATLAAIPATDCFFVKWNDDVTDNPRTITVTKDITYTAYFAENTGETFTVTVNSNNEAWGSVTGSGIYAAGATATLAAVPAENYLFVKWNDEVTDNPRTVTVVSDITYTAFFAEKSGGNFSFSGKVQKGPFVTGATITVNELNENLGQTGKSFTTSIASDDGSFSLNNLEMESDLALLSGNGFYFNEVLGQLSSAQITLQAIADLTDEETVNINVLTHITKSRIETLVGEGMSFADAKRQAEGEFQDFLGVTEHFNQGFEQMSIASQGDFNAMLLAFSIILQRPSNNIAVVPTLPAELTWLMTSLSTDFAVDGAVNDEALVDTLLYNISIQNQRYIRQRIQNYYSGLGQNVDIPDFESYIAMFQAAHQELVTEFIYPDEASPAPEIGNDGAVPNILVKDVTQFDGTQAYVVAAITPLGKSLKVKVTGNVRLDAGLNNGWVYTDYTTNGFTIEPQRQNTLVSMLVYLLDENRDGSATIEYYEDSDTPTFTKVITWTGGWSPFK
;
A
#
# COMPACT_ATOMS: atom_id res chain seq x y z
N MET A 1 24.94 47.46 -56.25
CA MET A 1 25.24 46.13 -55.73
C MET A 1 25.08 46.17 -54.24
N LYS A 2 24.03 45.54 -53.73
CA LYS A 2 23.54 45.74 -52.35
C LYS A 2 24.14 44.68 -51.44
N ALA A 3 24.93 45.12 -50.44
CA ALA A 3 25.41 44.28 -49.33
C ALA A 3 24.29 44.09 -48.31
N LYS A 4 23.98 42.85 -47.94
CA LYS A 4 23.07 42.51 -46.83
C LYS A 4 23.90 42.38 -45.56
N ALA A 5 23.61 43.21 -44.56
CA ALA A 5 24.15 43.11 -43.22
C ALA A 5 23.50 41.95 -42.46
N LEU A 6 24.31 41.07 -41.90
CA LEU A 6 23.90 39.96 -41.02
C LEU A 6 23.98 40.47 -39.58
N ALA A 7 22.83 40.58 -38.93
CA ALA A 7 22.74 40.93 -37.51
C ALA A 7 23.04 39.70 -36.66
N LEU A 8 24.15 39.75 -35.89
CA LEU A 8 24.57 38.74 -34.93
C LEU A 8 23.91 39.09 -33.59
N SER A 9 22.93 38.32 -33.19
CA SER A 9 22.28 38.43 -31.86
C SER A 9 23.19 37.77 -30.80
N LEU A 10 23.78 38.61 -29.95
CA LEU A 10 24.63 38.19 -28.82
C LEU A 10 23.70 37.86 -27.63
N THR A 11 23.43 36.61 -27.40
CA THR A 11 22.70 36.17 -26.21
C THR A 11 23.65 36.11 -25.03
N LEU A 12 23.51 37.09 -24.10
CA LEU A 12 24.25 37.16 -22.86
C LEU A 12 23.73 36.10 -21.89
N ILE A 13 24.44 34.98 -21.75
CA ILE A 13 24.17 33.97 -20.69
C ILE A 13 24.73 34.54 -19.38
N VAL A 14 23.84 35.07 -18.52
CA VAL A 14 24.18 35.40 -17.14
C VAL A 14 24.29 34.09 -16.37
N LEU A 15 25.51 33.62 -16.14
CA LEU A 15 25.83 32.52 -15.24
C LEU A 15 25.64 33.02 -13.81
N LEU A 16 24.47 32.78 -13.21
CA LEU A 16 24.26 32.96 -11.77
C LEU A 16 25.15 31.94 -11.05
N ALA A 17 26.31 32.35 -10.59
CA ALA A 17 27.06 31.60 -9.58
C ALA A 17 26.23 31.62 -8.29
N VAL A 18 25.51 30.57 -8.03
CA VAL A 18 24.91 30.29 -6.71
C VAL A 18 26.09 29.97 -5.79
N THR A 19 26.61 30.95 -5.11
CA THR A 19 27.51 30.71 -3.97
C THR A 19 26.65 30.08 -2.88
N SER A 20 26.65 28.76 -2.83
CA SER A 20 26.18 28.03 -1.66
C SER A 20 27.01 28.50 -0.48
N CYS A 21 26.39 29.26 0.42
CA CYS A 21 27.00 29.60 1.71
C CYS A 21 26.98 28.28 2.52
N ASN A 22 28.00 27.43 2.30
CA ASN A 22 28.18 26.26 3.13
C ASN A 22 28.47 26.71 4.54
N LYS A 23 27.55 26.46 5.45
CA LYS A 23 27.78 26.71 6.88
C LYS A 23 28.93 25.85 7.33
N GLU A 24 29.94 26.47 7.97
CA GLU A 24 31.11 25.80 8.51
C GLU A 24 31.01 25.71 10.02
N TYR A 25 31.58 24.67 10.57
CA TYR A 25 31.64 24.40 12.01
C TYR A 25 33.06 24.05 12.42
N THR A 26 33.40 24.41 13.64
CA THR A 26 34.74 24.15 14.23
C THR A 26 34.68 22.88 15.07
N VAL A 27 35.56 21.92 14.74
CA VAL A 27 35.88 20.79 15.59
C VAL A 27 37.15 21.11 16.35
N THR A 28 37.09 21.07 17.68
CA THR A 28 38.25 21.24 18.56
C THR A 28 38.55 19.87 19.19
N VAL A 29 39.82 19.46 19.13
CA VAL A 29 40.26 18.20 19.75
C VAL A 29 41.38 18.52 20.74
N ASN A 30 41.19 18.14 21.98
CA ASN A 30 42.12 18.36 23.09
C ASN A 30 42.67 17.06 23.65
N SER A 31 43.83 17.10 24.22
CA SER A 31 44.37 16.06 25.10
C SER A 31 44.06 16.41 26.55
N ASN A 32 43.75 15.43 27.40
CA ASN A 32 43.64 15.62 28.85
C ASN A 32 45.01 15.90 29.49
N ASN A 33 46.10 15.44 28.84
CA ASN A 33 47.47 15.69 29.25
C ASN A 33 48.38 15.57 28.01
N GLU A 34 48.96 16.69 27.57
CA GLU A 34 49.80 16.78 26.37
C GLU A 34 51.13 15.98 26.50
N THR A 35 51.59 15.67 27.73
CA THR A 35 52.75 14.82 27.95
C THR A 35 52.42 13.32 27.80
N TRP A 36 51.14 12.94 27.92
CA TRP A 36 50.70 11.56 27.78
C TRP A 36 50.25 11.19 26.37
N GLY A 37 49.98 12.19 25.53
CA GLY A 37 49.62 11.95 24.14
C GLY A 37 49.14 13.18 23.39
N THR A 38 49.21 13.12 22.08
CA THR A 38 48.82 14.15 21.14
C THR A 38 47.56 13.80 20.39
N VAL A 39 46.88 14.77 19.85
CA VAL A 39 45.61 14.59 19.12
C VAL A 39 45.62 15.24 17.76
N THR A 40 44.86 14.72 16.84
CA THR A 40 44.59 15.33 15.50
C THR A 40 43.12 15.36 15.20
N GLY A 41 42.73 16.15 14.19
CA GLY A 41 41.33 16.26 13.74
C GLY A 41 40.68 17.59 14.07
N SER A 42 41.37 18.53 14.76
CA SER A 42 40.91 19.91 14.91
C SER A 42 40.88 20.61 13.55
N GLY A 43 39.87 21.44 13.30
CA GLY A 43 39.74 22.21 12.06
C GLY A 43 38.35 22.77 11.83
N THR A 44 38.21 23.48 10.73
CA THR A 44 36.93 23.98 10.25
C THR A 44 36.42 23.07 9.12
N TYR A 45 35.20 22.61 9.25
CA TYR A 45 34.57 21.64 8.33
C TYR A 45 33.25 22.20 7.82
N ALA A 46 32.91 21.91 6.58
CA ALA A 46 31.59 22.23 6.05
C ALA A 46 30.51 21.40 6.79
N SER A 47 29.30 21.93 6.90
CA SER A 47 28.16 21.20 7.48
C SER A 47 27.92 19.88 6.76
N GLY A 48 27.87 18.78 7.51
CA GLY A 48 27.71 17.42 6.99
C GLY A 48 29.00 16.74 6.53
N ALA A 49 30.15 17.42 6.58
CA ALA A 49 31.45 16.83 6.27
C ALA A 49 31.89 15.84 7.38
N THR A 50 32.74 14.89 7.03
CA THR A 50 33.33 13.93 7.96
C THR A 50 34.67 14.45 8.47
N ALA A 51 34.86 14.44 9.81
CA ALA A 51 36.15 14.69 10.45
C ALA A 51 36.68 13.39 11.05
N THR A 52 37.98 13.13 10.87
CA THR A 52 38.68 12.00 11.52
C THR A 52 39.46 12.50 12.72
N LEU A 53 39.13 12.00 13.90
CA LEU A 53 39.83 12.29 15.16
C LEU A 53 40.77 11.17 15.47
N ALA A 54 42.01 11.50 15.84
CA ALA A 54 42.97 10.49 16.30
C ALA A 54 43.69 10.93 17.58
N ALA A 55 43.83 10.02 18.50
CA ALA A 55 44.59 10.15 19.73
C ALA A 55 45.85 9.29 19.62
N ILE A 56 47.02 9.91 19.79
CA ILE A 56 48.34 9.27 19.62
C ILE A 56 49.04 9.28 20.99
N PRO A 57 49.06 8.14 21.72
CA PRO A 57 49.74 8.06 23.02
C PRO A 57 51.25 8.29 22.92
N ALA A 58 51.83 8.89 23.97
CA ALA A 58 53.25 8.95 24.16
C ALA A 58 53.80 7.58 24.64
N THR A 59 55.14 7.44 24.69
CA THR A 59 55.76 6.23 25.24
C THR A 59 55.30 6.00 26.68
N ASP A 60 55.04 4.74 27.04
CA ASP A 60 54.52 4.31 28.33
C ASP A 60 53.17 4.90 28.72
N CYS A 61 52.40 5.38 27.74
CA CYS A 61 51.01 5.83 27.92
C CYS A 61 50.09 5.12 26.92
N PHE A 62 48.78 5.17 27.18
CA PHE A 62 47.77 4.62 26.28
C PHE A 62 46.55 5.53 26.22
N PHE A 63 45.79 5.45 25.12
CA PHE A 63 44.50 6.12 24.96
C PHE A 63 43.42 5.34 25.70
N VAL A 64 42.62 6.03 26.52
CA VAL A 64 41.56 5.42 27.31
C VAL A 64 40.23 5.54 26.59
N LYS A 65 39.78 6.77 26.30
CA LYS A 65 38.50 7.09 25.67
C LYS A 65 38.43 8.55 25.24
N TRP A 66 37.44 8.87 24.50
CA TRP A 66 37.00 10.26 24.26
C TRP A 66 36.07 10.73 25.39
N ASN A 67 35.79 12.03 25.49
CA ASN A 67 34.94 12.61 26.54
C ASN A 67 33.45 12.20 26.42
N ASP A 68 33.05 11.53 25.36
CA ASP A 68 31.74 10.94 25.13
C ASP A 68 31.72 9.42 25.31
N ASP A 69 32.72 8.91 26.06
CA ASP A 69 32.93 7.49 26.43
C ASP A 69 33.23 6.56 25.25
N VAL A 70 33.37 7.06 24.02
CA VAL A 70 33.76 6.25 22.85
C VAL A 70 35.26 5.87 22.96
N THR A 71 35.56 4.60 22.68
CA THR A 71 36.93 4.05 22.74
C THR A 71 37.57 3.84 21.37
N ASP A 72 36.82 4.04 20.28
CA ASP A 72 37.37 3.90 18.92
C ASP A 72 38.45 4.97 18.65
N ASN A 73 39.59 4.54 18.14
CA ASN A 73 40.70 5.42 17.81
C ASN A 73 41.55 4.86 16.66
N PRO A 74 41.64 5.52 15.50
CA PRO A 74 40.91 6.76 15.16
C PRO A 74 39.41 6.57 14.99
N ARG A 75 38.65 7.66 15.15
CA ARG A 75 37.21 7.67 14.91
C ARG A 75 36.81 8.71 13.88
N THR A 76 35.69 8.50 13.22
CA THR A 76 35.09 9.48 12.31
C THR A 76 33.79 10.04 12.89
N ILE A 77 33.55 11.32 12.68
CA ILE A 77 32.32 12.01 13.10
C ILE A 77 31.74 12.80 11.93
N THR A 78 30.41 12.95 11.87
CA THR A 78 29.76 13.89 10.96
C THR A 78 29.61 15.23 11.64
N VAL A 79 30.13 16.30 11.03
CA VAL A 79 30.16 17.65 11.62
C VAL A 79 28.87 18.40 11.31
N THR A 80 28.02 18.60 12.32
CA THR A 80 26.72 19.31 12.19
C THR A 80 26.64 20.57 13.05
N LYS A 81 27.60 20.79 13.94
CA LYS A 81 27.71 21.96 14.85
C LYS A 81 29.15 22.10 15.35
N ASP A 82 29.47 23.25 15.97
CA ASP A 82 30.72 23.41 16.72
C ASP A 82 30.75 22.40 17.86
N ILE A 83 31.86 21.67 17.98
CA ILE A 83 31.98 20.60 18.95
C ILE A 83 33.42 20.47 19.44
N THR A 84 33.56 20.10 20.72
CA THR A 84 34.88 19.84 21.34
C THR A 84 34.93 18.39 21.80
N TYR A 85 36.00 17.70 21.41
CA TYR A 85 36.35 16.39 21.90
C TYR A 85 37.63 16.46 22.74
N THR A 86 37.71 15.65 23.80
CA THR A 86 38.93 15.49 24.62
C THR A 86 39.30 14.03 24.64
N ALA A 87 40.50 13.73 24.20
CA ALA A 87 41.09 12.40 24.36
C ALA A 87 41.65 12.26 25.77
N TYR A 88 41.27 11.20 26.46
CA TYR A 88 41.82 10.82 27.76
C TYR A 88 42.92 9.78 27.58
N PHE A 89 44.11 10.11 28.04
CA PHE A 89 45.26 9.23 28.11
C PHE A 89 45.56 8.87 29.58
N ALA A 90 46.20 7.74 29.81
CA ALA A 90 46.71 7.27 31.11
C ALA A 90 48.10 6.72 30.96
N GLU A 91 48.89 6.71 32.07
CA GLU A 91 50.20 6.05 32.14
C GLU A 91 50.05 4.55 32.28
N ASN A 92 50.95 3.80 31.66
CA ASN A 92 51.05 2.35 31.84
C ASN A 92 51.78 2.06 33.15
N THR A 93 51.03 1.84 34.21
CA THR A 93 51.56 1.59 35.57
C THR A 93 52.04 0.14 35.75
N GLY A 94 51.97 -0.70 34.73
CA GLY A 94 52.23 -2.14 34.82
C GLY A 94 51.10 -2.94 35.49
N GLU A 95 50.00 -2.29 35.83
CA GLU A 95 48.78 -2.99 36.33
C GLU A 95 48.17 -3.90 35.27
N THR A 96 47.51 -4.93 35.74
CA THR A 96 46.77 -5.85 34.87
C THR A 96 45.30 -5.89 35.26
N PHE A 97 44.44 -6.01 34.26
CA PHE A 97 42.99 -6.10 34.43
C PHE A 97 42.45 -7.38 33.80
N THR A 98 41.35 -7.86 34.35
CA THR A 98 40.65 -9.05 33.86
C THR A 98 39.55 -8.66 32.91
N VAL A 99 39.61 -9.18 31.69
CA VAL A 99 38.47 -9.14 30.76
C VAL A 99 37.74 -10.48 30.85
N THR A 100 36.46 -10.43 31.18
CA THR A 100 35.59 -11.62 31.18
C THR A 100 34.63 -11.51 29.99
N VAL A 101 34.53 -12.54 29.19
CA VAL A 101 33.60 -12.60 28.06
C VAL A 101 32.66 -13.78 28.26
N ASN A 102 31.39 -13.52 28.30
CA ASN A 102 30.33 -14.51 28.51
C ASN A 102 29.41 -14.61 27.27
N SER A 103 28.79 -15.77 27.12
CA SER A 103 27.62 -15.96 26.25
C SER A 103 26.36 -15.81 27.08
N ASN A 104 25.29 -15.22 26.51
CA ASN A 104 23.96 -15.22 27.13
C ASN A 104 23.38 -16.65 27.23
N ASN A 105 23.82 -17.54 26.33
CA ASN A 105 23.50 -18.97 26.36
C ASN A 105 24.65 -19.76 25.68
N GLU A 106 25.35 -20.59 26.43
CA GLU A 106 26.51 -21.38 25.93
C GLU A 106 26.13 -22.40 24.85
N ALA A 107 24.85 -22.83 24.79
CA ALA A 107 24.38 -23.72 23.74
C ALA A 107 24.14 -22.96 22.41
N TRP A 108 24.00 -21.62 22.44
CA TRP A 108 23.71 -20.80 21.28
C TRP A 108 24.96 -20.24 20.59
N GLY A 109 26.08 -20.24 21.31
CA GLY A 109 27.34 -19.79 20.72
C GLY A 109 28.45 -19.71 21.74
N SER A 110 29.67 -19.73 21.23
CA SER A 110 30.91 -19.64 22.02
C SER A 110 31.53 -18.25 21.88
N VAL A 111 32.29 -17.86 22.89
CA VAL A 111 32.99 -16.58 22.94
C VAL A 111 34.46 -16.74 23.22
N THR A 112 35.28 -15.79 22.76
CA THR A 112 36.70 -15.70 23.05
C THR A 112 37.10 -14.29 23.44
N GLY A 113 38.27 -14.12 24.06
CA GLY A 113 38.79 -12.81 24.46
C GLY A 113 38.88 -12.61 25.96
N SER A 114 38.41 -13.58 26.78
CA SER A 114 38.67 -13.57 28.23
C SER A 114 40.17 -13.74 28.52
N GLY A 115 40.68 -13.00 29.52
CA GLY A 115 42.08 -13.08 29.91
C GLY A 115 42.50 -11.97 30.86
N ILE A 116 43.77 -11.99 31.27
CA ILE A 116 44.40 -10.92 32.02
C ILE A 116 45.27 -10.12 31.05
N TYR A 117 45.01 -8.83 30.97
CA TYR A 117 45.65 -7.90 30.04
C TYR A 117 46.35 -6.78 30.81
N ALA A 118 47.49 -6.31 30.32
CA ALA A 118 48.11 -5.11 30.87
C ALA A 118 47.23 -3.88 30.67
N ALA A 119 47.29 -2.92 31.55
CA ALA A 119 46.62 -1.64 31.37
C ALA A 119 46.98 -1.03 30.03
N GLY A 120 45.98 -0.63 29.25
CA GLY A 120 46.11 -0.09 27.90
C GLY A 120 46.33 -1.12 26.79
N ALA A 121 46.40 -2.40 27.09
CA ALA A 121 46.48 -3.45 26.08
C ALA A 121 45.14 -3.61 25.35
N THR A 122 45.20 -4.13 24.14
CA THR A 122 44.00 -4.41 23.32
C THR A 122 43.58 -5.86 23.52
N ALA A 123 42.31 -6.08 23.91
CA ALA A 123 41.67 -7.39 23.88
C ALA A 123 40.82 -7.51 22.62
N THR A 124 40.90 -8.66 21.94
CA THR A 124 40.01 -8.99 20.82
C THR A 124 38.90 -9.90 21.32
N LEU A 125 37.66 -9.46 21.22
CA LEU A 125 36.46 -10.21 21.59
C LEU A 125 35.85 -10.81 20.32
N ALA A 126 35.53 -12.09 20.36
CA ALA A 126 34.79 -12.72 19.24
C ALA A 126 33.68 -13.62 19.78
N ALA A 127 32.54 -13.54 19.11
CA ALA A 127 31.37 -14.36 19.34
C ALA A 127 31.14 -15.26 18.12
N VAL A 128 31.10 -16.57 18.32
CA VAL A 128 30.89 -17.56 17.25
C VAL A 128 29.57 -18.25 17.50
N PRO A 129 28.52 -17.95 16.72
CA PRO A 129 27.24 -18.62 16.86
C PRO A 129 27.32 -20.12 16.58
N ALA A 130 26.52 -20.91 17.30
CA ALA A 130 26.29 -22.32 16.98
C ALA A 130 25.41 -22.43 15.72
N GLU A 131 25.28 -23.64 15.19
CA GLU A 131 24.35 -23.92 14.08
C GLU A 131 22.92 -23.50 14.49
N ASN A 132 22.21 -22.85 13.59
CA ASN A 132 20.85 -22.28 13.78
C ASN A 132 20.77 -21.09 14.78
N TYR A 133 21.91 -20.47 15.12
CA TYR A 133 21.93 -19.26 15.92
C TYR A 133 22.70 -18.15 15.21
N LEU A 134 22.46 -16.90 15.61
CA LEU A 134 23.16 -15.72 15.14
C LEU A 134 23.68 -14.91 16.34
N PHE A 135 24.78 -14.18 16.14
CA PHE A 135 25.20 -13.15 17.07
C PHE A 135 24.39 -11.88 16.83
N VAL A 136 23.78 -11.34 17.88
CA VAL A 136 22.96 -10.14 17.79
C VAL A 136 23.77 -8.90 18.14
N LYS A 137 24.33 -8.86 19.35
CA LYS A 137 25.09 -7.72 19.90
C LYS A 137 25.86 -8.08 21.14
N TRP A 138 26.72 -7.18 21.55
CA TRP A 138 27.33 -7.21 22.90
C TRP A 138 26.42 -6.48 23.90
N ASN A 139 26.66 -6.65 25.22
CA ASN A 139 25.87 -5.99 26.27
C ASN A 139 25.97 -4.45 26.30
N ASP A 140 26.89 -3.87 25.55
CA ASP A 140 27.04 -2.43 25.33
C ASP A 140 26.46 -1.96 23.96
N GLU A 141 25.55 -2.73 23.40
CA GLU A 141 24.80 -2.47 22.14
C GLU A 141 25.67 -2.50 20.87
N VAL A 142 26.99 -2.80 20.96
CA VAL A 142 27.87 -2.91 19.80
C VAL A 142 27.59 -4.19 19.03
N THR A 143 27.47 -4.10 17.71
CA THR A 143 27.20 -5.23 16.80
C THR A 143 28.41 -5.73 16.04
N ASP A 144 29.56 -5.03 16.11
CA ASP A 144 30.81 -5.47 15.48
C ASP A 144 31.31 -6.78 16.10
N ASN A 145 31.61 -7.77 15.24
CA ASN A 145 32.09 -9.08 15.68
C ASN A 145 33.03 -9.70 14.60
N PRO A 146 34.33 -9.96 14.89
CA PRO A 146 35.01 -9.64 16.13
C PRO A 146 35.22 -8.14 16.36
N ARG A 147 35.39 -7.72 17.63
CA ARG A 147 35.73 -6.35 18.01
C ARG A 147 36.99 -6.28 18.87
N THR A 148 37.57 -5.10 18.90
CA THR A 148 38.72 -4.84 19.80
C THR A 148 38.34 -3.80 20.85
N VAL A 149 38.83 -3.98 22.08
CA VAL A 149 38.60 -3.06 23.19
C VAL A 149 39.92 -2.74 23.88
N THR A 150 40.13 -1.49 24.31
CA THR A 150 41.29 -1.11 25.14
C THR A 150 40.97 -1.42 26.60
N VAL A 151 41.84 -2.17 27.26
CA VAL A 151 41.61 -2.63 28.62
C VAL A 151 42.14 -1.60 29.63
N VAL A 152 41.23 -0.98 30.38
CA VAL A 152 41.55 0.10 31.33
C VAL A 152 41.06 -0.20 32.76
N SER A 153 40.30 -1.26 32.94
CA SER A 153 39.79 -1.76 34.22
C SER A 153 39.30 -3.21 34.05
N ASP A 154 39.00 -3.89 35.15
CA ASP A 154 38.28 -5.15 35.10
C ASP A 154 36.90 -4.90 34.45
N ILE A 155 36.54 -5.72 33.44
CA ILE A 155 35.32 -5.54 32.67
C ILE A 155 34.75 -6.88 32.23
N THR A 156 33.40 -6.93 32.13
CA THR A 156 32.69 -8.09 31.62
C THR A 156 31.89 -7.70 30.39
N TYR A 157 32.11 -8.45 29.32
CA TYR A 157 31.28 -8.39 28.11
C TYR A 157 30.43 -9.64 28.01
N THR A 158 29.19 -9.48 27.52
CA THR A 158 28.28 -10.59 27.22
C THR A 158 27.86 -10.52 25.77
N ALA A 159 28.11 -11.56 25.01
CA ALA A 159 27.60 -11.73 23.67
C ALA A 159 26.16 -12.24 23.76
N PHE A 160 25.24 -11.57 23.08
CA PHE A 160 23.87 -12.01 22.93
C PHE A 160 23.73 -12.75 21.61
N PHE A 161 23.31 -13.99 21.71
CA PHE A 161 22.90 -14.82 20.59
C PHE A 161 21.38 -14.99 20.60
N ALA A 162 20.79 -15.15 19.42
CA ALA A 162 19.39 -15.51 19.21
C ALA A 162 19.30 -16.70 18.26
N GLU A 163 18.19 -17.40 18.28
CA GLU A 163 17.88 -18.39 17.26
C GLU A 163 17.77 -17.68 15.89
N LYS A 164 18.32 -18.32 14.85
CA LYS A 164 18.03 -17.88 13.49
C LYS A 164 16.54 -18.10 13.27
N SER A 165 15.82 -17.02 12.96
CA SER A 165 14.56 -17.15 12.25
C SER A 165 14.90 -17.67 10.85
N GLY A 166 14.06 -18.49 10.29
CA GLY A 166 14.30 -19.07 8.98
C GLY A 166 14.30 -20.59 9.00
N GLY A 167 14.26 -21.15 7.81
CA GLY A 167 14.12 -22.59 7.66
C GLY A 167 13.94 -23.02 6.21
N ASN A 168 13.32 -24.17 6.04
CA ASN A 168 12.93 -24.71 4.75
C ASN A 168 11.41 -24.64 4.64
N PHE A 169 10.94 -23.63 3.89
CA PHE A 169 9.53 -23.32 3.78
C PHE A 169 8.90 -23.98 2.55
N SER A 170 7.66 -24.42 2.71
CA SER A 170 6.84 -24.93 1.61
C SER A 170 5.41 -24.45 1.84
N PHE A 171 4.86 -23.74 0.88
CA PHE A 171 3.50 -23.21 0.96
C PHE A 171 2.85 -23.14 -0.41
N SER A 172 1.55 -22.99 -0.41
CA SER A 172 0.73 -22.74 -1.59
C SER A 172 -0.01 -21.43 -1.42
N GLY A 173 -0.63 -20.95 -2.50
CA GLY A 173 -1.46 -19.74 -2.42
C GLY A 173 -2.17 -19.44 -3.72
N LYS A 174 -2.89 -18.33 -3.72
CA LYS A 174 -3.55 -17.76 -4.90
C LYS A 174 -3.19 -16.30 -5.07
N VAL A 175 -3.14 -15.85 -6.33
CA VAL A 175 -3.04 -14.42 -6.64
C VAL A 175 -4.39 -13.94 -7.16
N GLN A 176 -4.96 -12.93 -6.49
CA GLN A 176 -6.35 -12.57 -6.70
C GLN A 176 -6.61 -11.06 -6.64
N LYS A 177 -6.97 -10.51 -7.81
CA LYS A 177 -7.77 -9.32 -8.04
C LYS A 177 -9.16 -9.75 -8.58
N GLY A 178 -9.47 -10.55 -9.31
CA GLY A 178 -9.96 -11.82 -9.71
C GLY A 178 -8.77 -12.79 -9.84
N PRO A 179 -9.03 -14.06 -10.13
CA PRO A 179 -7.97 -15.05 -10.20
C PRO A 179 -6.99 -14.71 -11.33
N PHE A 180 -5.68 -14.74 -11.01
CA PHE A 180 -4.65 -14.63 -12.04
C PHE A 180 -4.65 -15.92 -12.89
N VAL A 181 -4.22 -15.79 -14.13
CA VAL A 181 -4.26 -16.91 -15.06
C VAL A 181 -2.88 -17.52 -15.28
N THR A 182 -2.87 -18.70 -15.86
CA THR A 182 -1.69 -19.49 -16.21
C THR A 182 -0.60 -18.63 -16.88
N GLY A 183 0.63 -18.81 -16.43
CA GLY A 183 1.80 -18.06 -16.91
C GLY A 183 2.10 -16.77 -16.15
N ALA A 184 1.26 -16.35 -15.19
CA ALA A 184 1.62 -15.29 -14.28
C ALA A 184 2.82 -15.72 -13.42
N THR A 185 3.75 -14.78 -13.17
CA THR A 185 5.00 -15.03 -12.44
C THR A 185 4.81 -14.70 -10.96
N ILE A 186 5.28 -15.57 -10.09
CA ILE A 186 5.36 -15.35 -8.65
C ILE A 186 6.85 -15.23 -8.28
N THR A 187 7.20 -14.17 -7.58
CA THR A 187 8.53 -13.96 -7.01
C THR A 187 8.40 -13.86 -5.49
N VAL A 188 9.25 -14.57 -4.77
CA VAL A 188 9.38 -14.52 -3.31
C VAL A 188 10.77 -14.01 -2.99
N ASN A 189 10.87 -12.84 -2.36
CA ASN A 189 12.11 -12.27 -1.90
C ASN A 189 12.19 -12.38 -0.38
N GLU A 190 13.27 -12.97 0.12
CA GLU A 190 13.53 -13.03 1.56
C GLU A 190 13.75 -11.61 2.11
N LEU A 191 13.14 -11.32 3.25
CA LEU A 191 13.27 -10.06 3.98
C LEU A 191 13.95 -10.29 5.33
N ASN A 192 14.71 -9.31 5.79
CA ASN A 192 15.20 -9.26 7.17
C ASN A 192 14.12 -8.66 8.12
N GLU A 193 14.42 -8.58 9.42
CA GLU A 193 13.54 -8.06 10.47
C GLU A 193 13.05 -6.62 10.21
N ASN A 194 13.83 -5.82 9.47
CA ASN A 194 13.48 -4.45 9.10
C ASN A 194 12.82 -4.37 7.71
N LEU A 195 12.35 -5.49 7.17
CA LEU A 195 11.74 -5.65 5.85
C LEU A 195 12.67 -5.29 4.67
N GLY A 196 13.98 -5.19 4.91
CA GLY A 196 14.99 -5.05 3.86
C GLY A 196 15.22 -6.37 3.14
N GLN A 197 15.37 -6.35 1.80
CA GLN A 197 15.68 -7.55 1.03
C GLN A 197 17.08 -8.07 1.36
N THR A 198 17.20 -9.37 1.63
CA THR A 198 18.48 -10.04 1.89
C THR A 198 19.29 -10.35 0.61
N GLY A 199 18.62 -10.28 -0.54
CA GLY A 199 19.17 -10.66 -1.85
C GLY A 199 18.82 -12.08 -2.28
N LYS A 200 18.19 -12.89 -1.41
CA LYS A 200 17.72 -14.23 -1.74
C LYS A 200 16.33 -14.17 -2.35
N SER A 201 16.15 -14.86 -3.48
CA SER A 201 14.90 -14.78 -4.25
C SER A 201 14.56 -16.12 -4.89
N PHE A 202 13.27 -16.45 -4.92
CA PHE A 202 12.72 -17.66 -5.52
C PHE A 202 11.61 -17.28 -6.50
N THR A 203 11.40 -18.10 -7.52
CA THR A 203 10.36 -17.85 -8.53
C THR A 203 9.59 -19.11 -8.87
N THR A 204 8.30 -18.94 -9.11
CA THR A 204 7.42 -19.96 -9.70
C THR A 204 6.43 -19.27 -10.65
N SER A 205 5.54 -20.04 -11.24
CA SER A 205 4.48 -19.52 -12.09
C SER A 205 3.14 -20.15 -11.74
N ILE A 206 2.05 -19.43 -12.03
CA ILE A 206 0.69 -19.96 -11.92
C ILE A 206 0.47 -21.00 -13.01
N ALA A 207 0.06 -22.18 -12.59
CA ALA A 207 -0.16 -23.33 -13.47
C ALA A 207 -1.65 -23.56 -13.83
N SER A 208 -2.58 -22.89 -13.15
CA SER A 208 -4.03 -23.00 -13.34
C SER A 208 -4.67 -21.61 -13.34
N ASP A 209 -5.69 -21.43 -14.18
CA ASP A 209 -6.41 -20.16 -14.32
C ASP A 209 -7.24 -19.77 -13.08
N ASP A 210 -7.19 -20.55 -12.00
CA ASP A 210 -7.78 -20.21 -10.70
C ASP A 210 -6.86 -19.39 -9.78
N GLY A 211 -5.69 -18.99 -10.28
CA GLY A 211 -4.70 -18.18 -9.59
C GLY A 211 -3.76 -18.96 -8.68
N SER A 212 -3.84 -20.29 -8.65
CA SER A 212 -3.08 -21.13 -7.71
C SER A 212 -1.60 -21.23 -8.09
N PHE A 213 -0.75 -21.19 -7.07
CA PHE A 213 0.69 -21.46 -7.16
C PHE A 213 1.16 -22.30 -5.97
N SER A 214 2.33 -22.88 -6.08
CA SER A 214 3.04 -23.52 -4.98
C SER A 214 4.54 -23.33 -5.07
N LEU A 215 5.17 -23.26 -3.92
CA LEU A 215 6.62 -23.23 -3.75
C LEU A 215 7.00 -24.26 -2.69
N ASN A 216 8.07 -25.00 -2.95
CA ASN A 216 8.52 -26.06 -2.06
C ASN A 216 10.03 -25.94 -1.82
N ASN A 217 10.43 -26.24 -0.60
CA ASN A 217 11.85 -26.30 -0.19
C ASN A 217 12.59 -24.96 -0.41
N LEU A 218 12.00 -23.85 0.06
CA LEU A 218 12.66 -22.55 0.06
C LEU A 218 13.58 -22.48 1.27
N GLU A 219 14.87 -22.61 1.05
CA GLU A 219 15.88 -22.42 2.10
C GLU A 219 16.08 -20.93 2.34
N MET A 220 15.57 -20.41 3.46
CA MET A 220 15.64 -19.01 3.85
C MET A 220 16.34 -18.86 5.19
N GLU A 221 16.96 -17.71 5.41
CA GLU A 221 17.62 -17.34 6.68
C GLU A 221 16.70 -16.50 7.59
N SER A 222 15.56 -16.08 7.05
CA SER A 222 14.50 -15.34 7.74
C SER A 222 13.16 -15.95 7.41
N ASP A 223 12.19 -15.80 8.33
CA ASP A 223 10.81 -16.24 8.15
C ASP A 223 10.01 -15.26 7.28
N LEU A 224 10.50 -14.01 7.13
CA LEU A 224 9.78 -12.95 6.44
C LEU A 224 10.06 -12.95 4.95
N ALA A 225 9.00 -12.80 4.16
CA ALA A 225 9.08 -12.76 2.71
C ALA A 225 8.16 -11.69 2.09
N LEU A 226 8.67 -11.06 1.02
CA LEU A 226 7.87 -10.28 0.09
C LEU A 226 7.49 -11.17 -1.09
N LEU A 227 6.21 -11.44 -1.22
CA LEU A 227 5.64 -12.14 -2.36
C LEU A 227 5.14 -11.13 -3.38
N SER A 228 5.43 -11.37 -4.66
CA SER A 228 4.96 -10.53 -5.78
C SER A 228 4.38 -11.42 -6.88
N GLY A 229 3.13 -11.20 -7.23
CA GLY A 229 2.46 -11.85 -8.35
C GLY A 229 2.26 -10.86 -9.51
N ASN A 230 2.81 -11.17 -10.70
CA ASN A 230 2.65 -10.35 -11.90
C ASN A 230 2.02 -11.16 -13.02
N GLY A 231 0.91 -10.69 -13.58
CA GLY A 231 0.23 -11.39 -14.66
C GLY A 231 -1.11 -10.80 -15.09
N PHE A 232 -1.70 -11.46 -16.07
CA PHE A 232 -3.10 -11.24 -16.44
C PHE A 232 -4.04 -11.91 -15.42
N TYR A 233 -5.23 -11.39 -15.29
CA TYR A 233 -6.24 -11.90 -14.37
C TYR A 233 -7.63 -11.91 -15.01
N PHE A 234 -8.52 -12.74 -14.51
CA PHE A 234 -9.93 -12.66 -14.86
C PHE A 234 -10.55 -11.47 -14.14
N ASN A 235 -11.07 -10.50 -14.91
CA ASN A 235 -11.74 -9.34 -14.37
C ASN A 235 -13.21 -9.70 -14.07
N GLU A 236 -13.54 -9.85 -12.80
CA GLU A 236 -14.84 -10.26 -12.31
C GLU A 236 -15.94 -9.25 -12.64
N VAL A 237 -15.59 -7.96 -12.69
CA VAL A 237 -16.55 -6.87 -13.01
C VAL A 237 -16.91 -6.88 -14.50
N LEU A 238 -15.97 -7.18 -15.38
CA LEU A 238 -16.17 -7.23 -16.83
C LEU A 238 -16.55 -8.63 -17.33
N GLY A 239 -16.20 -9.70 -16.61
CA GLY A 239 -16.41 -11.08 -17.01
C GLY A 239 -15.50 -11.55 -18.15
N GLN A 240 -14.30 -10.97 -18.25
CA GLN A 240 -13.30 -11.30 -19.26
C GLN A 240 -11.88 -11.15 -18.71
N LEU A 241 -10.88 -11.60 -19.45
CA LEU A 241 -9.48 -11.39 -19.06
C LEU A 241 -9.12 -9.90 -19.11
N SER A 242 -8.20 -9.49 -18.21
CA SER A 242 -7.65 -8.15 -18.21
C SER A 242 -6.89 -7.86 -19.51
N SER A 243 -6.89 -6.62 -19.96
CA SER A 243 -6.19 -6.20 -21.18
C SER A 243 -4.68 -5.99 -20.98
N ALA A 244 -4.22 -5.91 -19.73
CA ALA A 244 -2.81 -5.83 -19.37
C ALA A 244 -2.55 -6.55 -18.04
N GLN A 245 -1.29 -6.82 -17.79
CA GLN A 245 -0.82 -7.39 -16.53
C GLN A 245 -0.86 -6.36 -15.41
N ILE A 246 -1.08 -6.81 -14.19
CA ILE A 246 -0.89 -6.04 -12.96
C ILE A 246 0.05 -6.78 -12.02
N THR A 247 0.61 -6.05 -11.04
CA THR A 247 1.41 -6.64 -9.96
C THR A 247 0.68 -6.46 -8.64
N LEU A 248 0.51 -7.55 -7.91
CA LEU A 248 0.07 -7.54 -6.52
C LEU A 248 1.19 -8.03 -5.61
N GLN A 249 1.20 -7.58 -4.37
CA GLN A 249 2.23 -7.91 -3.39
C GLN A 249 1.62 -8.28 -2.04
N ALA A 250 2.36 -9.07 -1.27
CA ALA A 250 2.08 -9.39 0.12
C ALA A 250 3.39 -9.49 0.89
N ILE A 251 3.45 -9.03 2.14
CA ILE A 251 4.50 -9.40 3.08
C ILE A 251 3.89 -10.44 4.02
N ALA A 252 4.59 -11.55 4.21
CA ALA A 252 4.15 -12.64 5.06
C ALA A 252 5.30 -13.14 5.94
N ASP A 253 4.94 -13.58 7.14
CA ASP A 253 5.73 -14.47 7.96
C ASP A 253 5.37 -15.89 7.54
N LEU A 254 6.35 -16.67 7.14
CA LEU A 254 6.16 -18.03 6.61
C LEU A 254 6.22 -19.10 7.72
N THR A 255 6.40 -18.68 8.98
CA THR A 255 6.41 -19.59 10.12
C THR A 255 5.05 -20.28 10.23
N ASP A 256 5.04 -21.62 10.15
CA ASP A 256 3.84 -22.45 10.26
C ASP A 256 2.73 -22.15 9.21
N GLU A 257 3.03 -21.42 8.14
CA GLU A 257 2.07 -21.07 7.09
C GLU A 257 2.09 -22.06 5.93
N GLU A 258 0.97 -22.78 5.75
CA GLU A 258 0.77 -23.68 4.60
C GLU A 258 0.15 -22.93 3.40
N THR A 259 -0.50 -21.79 3.64
CA THR A 259 -1.20 -21.00 2.61
C THR A 259 -0.88 -19.52 2.76
N VAL A 260 -0.38 -18.90 1.68
CA VAL A 260 -0.14 -17.46 1.60
C VAL A 260 -0.70 -16.92 0.28
N ASN A 261 -1.80 -16.22 0.34
CA ASN A 261 -2.41 -15.58 -0.82
C ASN A 261 -1.86 -14.17 -1.03
N ILE A 262 -1.82 -13.75 -2.28
CA ILE A 262 -1.48 -12.39 -2.70
C ILE A 262 -2.76 -11.77 -3.27
N ASN A 263 -3.26 -10.72 -2.65
CA ASN A 263 -4.52 -10.11 -3.08
C ASN A 263 -4.47 -8.57 -2.98
N VAL A 264 -5.57 -7.92 -3.32
CA VAL A 264 -5.64 -6.45 -3.34
C VAL A 264 -5.51 -5.83 -1.94
N LEU A 265 -5.97 -6.53 -0.88
CA LEU A 265 -5.86 -6.05 0.49
C LEU A 265 -4.41 -6.13 0.97
N THR A 266 -3.72 -7.26 0.76
CA THR A 266 -2.30 -7.41 1.10
C THR A 266 -1.44 -6.39 0.35
N HIS A 267 -1.81 -6.07 -0.90
CA HIS A 267 -1.07 -5.10 -1.71
C HIS A 267 -1.18 -3.68 -1.16
N ILE A 268 -2.37 -3.25 -0.75
CA ILE A 268 -2.59 -1.89 -0.26
C ILE A 268 -2.01 -1.70 1.13
N THR A 269 -2.17 -2.66 2.04
CA THR A 269 -1.68 -2.56 3.41
C THR A 269 -0.17 -2.70 3.55
N LYS A 270 0.51 -3.25 2.55
CA LYS A 270 1.96 -3.46 2.53
C LYS A 270 2.75 -2.22 2.94
N SER A 271 2.48 -1.06 2.31
CA SER A 271 3.25 0.16 2.57
C SER A 271 3.05 0.70 3.99
N ARG A 272 1.86 0.50 4.57
CA ARG A 272 1.59 0.83 5.98
C ARG A 272 2.38 -0.07 6.93
N ILE A 273 2.45 -1.36 6.65
CA ILE A 273 3.26 -2.32 7.41
C ILE A 273 4.74 -1.89 7.37
N GLU A 274 5.26 -1.54 6.20
CA GLU A 274 6.64 -1.07 6.03
C GLU A 274 6.91 0.21 6.84
N THR A 275 5.96 1.15 6.86
CA THR A 275 6.06 2.39 7.66
C THR A 275 6.14 2.06 9.16
N LEU A 276 5.21 1.25 9.67
CA LEU A 276 5.14 0.91 11.11
C LEU A 276 6.39 0.14 11.58
N VAL A 277 6.89 -0.80 10.77
CA VAL A 277 8.15 -1.51 11.08
C VAL A 277 9.34 -0.53 11.05
N GLY A 278 9.38 0.40 10.08
CA GLY A 278 10.39 1.45 10.03
C GLY A 278 10.37 2.39 11.24
N GLU A 279 9.24 2.53 11.91
CA GLU A 279 9.07 3.26 13.18
C GLU A 279 9.44 2.43 14.41
N GLY A 280 9.80 1.16 14.23
CA GLY A 280 10.30 0.25 15.29
C GLY A 280 9.26 -0.72 15.84
N MET A 281 8.11 -0.87 15.19
CA MET A 281 7.11 -1.87 15.56
C MET A 281 7.54 -3.26 15.08
N SER A 282 7.16 -4.32 15.81
CA SER A 282 7.36 -5.69 15.31
C SER A 282 6.50 -5.94 14.06
N PHE A 283 6.96 -6.82 13.15
CA PHE A 283 6.17 -7.16 11.95
C PHE A 283 4.75 -7.63 12.29
N ALA A 284 4.60 -8.50 13.29
CA ALA A 284 3.30 -9.04 13.68
C ALA A 284 2.34 -7.95 14.20
N ASP A 285 2.85 -6.97 14.97
CA ASP A 285 2.03 -5.87 15.48
C ASP A 285 1.72 -4.87 14.37
N ALA A 286 2.69 -4.53 13.53
CA ALA A 286 2.53 -3.63 12.38
C ALA A 286 1.48 -4.17 11.39
N LYS A 287 1.55 -5.47 11.08
CA LYS A 287 0.57 -6.14 10.23
C LYS A 287 -0.84 -6.10 10.83
N ARG A 288 -0.98 -6.48 12.12
CA ARG A 288 -2.28 -6.47 12.80
C ARG A 288 -2.88 -5.06 12.82
N GLN A 289 -2.05 -4.04 13.08
CA GLN A 289 -2.50 -2.65 13.10
C GLN A 289 -2.94 -2.20 11.71
N ALA A 290 -2.13 -2.38 10.67
CA ALA A 290 -2.46 -1.97 9.31
C ALA A 290 -3.72 -2.67 8.78
N GLU A 291 -3.89 -3.97 9.06
CA GLU A 291 -5.09 -4.72 8.67
C GLU A 291 -6.33 -4.27 9.43
N GLY A 292 -6.21 -3.91 10.71
CA GLY A 292 -7.29 -3.33 11.51
C GLY A 292 -7.70 -1.95 10.99
N GLU A 293 -6.74 -1.04 10.79
CA GLU A 293 -6.97 0.29 10.23
C GLU A 293 -7.67 0.22 8.86
N PHE A 294 -7.30 -0.77 8.03
CA PHE A 294 -7.95 -0.93 6.72
C PHE A 294 -9.36 -1.53 6.82
N GLN A 295 -9.63 -2.39 7.80
CA GLN A 295 -10.99 -2.86 8.10
C GLN A 295 -11.88 -1.72 8.56
N ASP A 296 -11.37 -0.78 9.37
CA ASP A 296 -12.09 0.45 9.76
C ASP A 296 -12.45 1.30 8.53
N PHE A 297 -11.49 1.48 7.60
CA PHE A 297 -11.76 2.16 6.32
C PHE A 297 -12.86 1.47 5.51
N LEU A 298 -12.95 0.16 5.54
CA LEU A 298 -14.04 -0.58 4.87
C LEU A 298 -15.38 -0.53 5.64
N GLY A 299 -15.42 0.08 6.82
CA GLY A 299 -16.61 0.18 7.67
C GLY A 299 -16.88 -1.09 8.49
N VAL A 300 -15.91 -1.97 8.61
CA VAL A 300 -16.00 -3.21 9.41
C VAL A 300 -15.76 -2.87 10.88
N THR A 301 -16.77 -3.02 11.72
CA THR A 301 -16.72 -2.66 13.15
C THR A 301 -16.25 -3.81 14.05
N GLU A 302 -16.41 -5.05 13.62
CA GLU A 302 -15.91 -6.24 14.31
C GLU A 302 -14.78 -6.84 13.48
N HIS A 303 -13.53 -6.51 13.82
CA HIS A 303 -12.37 -6.88 13.07
C HIS A 303 -12.14 -8.39 13.05
N PHE A 304 -11.77 -8.90 11.89
CA PHE A 304 -11.26 -10.27 11.73
C PHE A 304 -9.83 -10.35 12.27
N ASN A 305 -9.52 -11.43 12.97
CA ASN A 305 -8.17 -11.68 13.49
C ASN A 305 -7.28 -12.49 12.51
N GLN A 306 -7.85 -12.96 11.41
CA GLN A 306 -7.11 -13.68 10.36
C GLN A 306 -6.39 -12.68 9.47
N GLY A 307 -5.17 -13.01 9.04
CA GLY A 307 -4.39 -12.16 8.15
C GLY A 307 -4.96 -12.11 6.73
N PHE A 308 -4.81 -11.00 6.04
CA PHE A 308 -5.35 -10.81 4.70
C PHE A 308 -4.80 -11.80 3.66
N GLU A 309 -3.63 -12.39 3.89
CA GLU A 309 -3.07 -13.48 3.07
C GLU A 309 -3.80 -14.82 3.22
N GLN A 310 -4.71 -14.94 4.19
CA GLN A 310 -5.56 -16.12 4.34
C GLN A 310 -6.86 -16.03 3.54
N MET A 311 -7.18 -14.84 2.99
CA MET A 311 -8.42 -14.59 2.26
C MET A 311 -8.41 -15.13 0.83
N SER A 312 -9.57 -15.61 0.34
CA SER A 312 -9.78 -16.03 -1.04
C SER A 312 -11.16 -15.64 -1.55
N ILE A 313 -11.22 -15.00 -2.72
CA ILE A 313 -12.47 -14.55 -3.37
C ILE A 313 -13.41 -15.71 -3.75
N ALA A 314 -12.92 -16.94 -3.79
CA ALA A 314 -13.68 -18.12 -4.17
C ALA A 314 -14.08 -19.00 -2.97
N SER A 315 -13.91 -18.50 -1.75
CA SER A 315 -14.23 -19.23 -0.52
C SER A 315 -15.37 -18.54 0.23
N GLN A 316 -16.16 -19.33 0.95
CA GLN A 316 -17.26 -18.82 1.78
C GLN A 316 -16.77 -18.11 3.04
N GLY A 317 -17.66 -17.33 3.64
CA GLY A 317 -17.49 -16.63 4.91
C GLY A 317 -17.26 -15.13 4.76
N ASP A 318 -17.58 -14.40 5.82
CA ASP A 318 -17.57 -12.95 5.90
C ASP A 318 -16.19 -12.36 5.60
N PHE A 319 -15.15 -12.99 6.10
CA PHE A 319 -13.77 -12.67 5.86
C PHE A 319 -13.41 -12.64 4.36
N ASN A 320 -13.84 -13.65 3.62
CA ASN A 320 -13.64 -13.74 2.17
C ASN A 320 -14.56 -12.81 1.39
N ALA A 321 -15.75 -12.55 1.92
CA ALA A 321 -16.71 -11.60 1.35
C ALA A 321 -16.15 -10.17 1.32
N MET A 322 -15.45 -9.75 2.36
CA MET A 322 -14.78 -8.44 2.44
C MET A 322 -13.73 -8.29 1.32
N LEU A 323 -12.87 -9.29 1.11
CA LEU A 323 -11.88 -9.26 0.02
C LEU A 323 -12.56 -9.12 -1.35
N LEU A 324 -13.59 -9.92 -1.62
CA LEU A 324 -14.29 -9.86 -2.90
C LEU A 324 -15.01 -8.53 -3.09
N ALA A 325 -15.66 -8.00 -2.04
CA ALA A 325 -16.28 -6.69 -2.08
C ALA A 325 -15.26 -5.62 -2.46
N PHE A 326 -14.10 -5.58 -1.79
CA PHE A 326 -13.10 -4.57 -2.08
C PHE A 326 -12.47 -4.74 -3.47
N SER A 327 -12.23 -5.98 -3.91
CA SER A 327 -11.81 -6.27 -5.28
C SER A 327 -12.76 -5.67 -6.32
N ILE A 328 -14.06 -5.76 -6.08
CA ILE A 328 -15.10 -5.20 -6.95
C ILE A 328 -15.11 -3.66 -6.88
N ILE A 329 -15.00 -3.08 -5.69
CA ILE A 329 -15.00 -1.63 -5.45
C ILE A 329 -13.86 -0.93 -6.22
N LEU A 330 -12.70 -1.55 -6.26
CA LEU A 330 -11.52 -1.02 -6.96
C LEU A 330 -11.71 -0.91 -8.48
N GLN A 331 -12.63 -1.68 -9.06
CA GLN A 331 -12.70 -1.83 -10.51
C GLN A 331 -13.84 -1.01 -11.10
N ARG A 332 -13.50 -0.08 -12.00
CA ARG A 332 -14.48 0.61 -12.82
C ARG A 332 -15.09 -0.35 -13.86
N PRO A 333 -16.42 -0.48 -13.94
CA PRO A 333 -17.04 -1.18 -15.05
C PRO A 333 -16.94 -0.32 -16.33
N SER A 334 -16.77 -0.97 -17.48
CA SER A 334 -16.86 -0.30 -18.76
C SER A 334 -17.37 -1.27 -19.81
N ASN A 335 -18.40 -0.88 -20.53
CA ASN A 335 -18.89 -1.55 -21.73
C ASN A 335 -18.30 -0.93 -23.01
N ASN A 336 -17.51 0.13 -22.88
CA ASN A 336 -16.90 0.81 -24.03
C ASN A 336 -15.54 0.18 -24.35
N ILE A 337 -15.46 -0.47 -25.52
CA ILE A 337 -14.24 -1.14 -26.02
C ILE A 337 -13.04 -0.18 -26.08
N ALA A 338 -13.26 1.11 -26.30
CA ALA A 338 -12.18 2.10 -26.37
C ALA A 338 -11.53 2.38 -25.00
N VAL A 339 -12.26 2.17 -23.90
CA VAL A 339 -11.81 2.43 -22.51
C VAL A 339 -11.22 1.17 -21.87
N VAL A 340 -11.64 -0.02 -22.28
CA VAL A 340 -11.13 -1.30 -21.72
C VAL A 340 -9.61 -1.38 -21.65
N PRO A 341 -8.83 -0.91 -22.64
CA PRO A 341 -7.36 -0.95 -22.56
C PRO A 341 -6.75 -0.09 -21.45
N THR A 342 -7.44 0.95 -20.96
CA THR A 342 -6.93 1.84 -19.91
C THR A 342 -7.23 1.35 -18.49
N LEU A 343 -8.20 0.45 -18.33
CA LEU A 343 -8.66 -0.01 -17.02
C LEU A 343 -7.58 -0.63 -16.12
N PRO A 344 -6.61 -1.44 -16.63
CA PRO A 344 -5.54 -1.93 -15.78
C PRO A 344 -4.61 -0.81 -15.27
N ALA A 345 -4.40 0.23 -16.08
CA ALA A 345 -3.59 1.38 -15.65
C ALA A 345 -4.35 2.21 -14.60
N GLU A 346 -5.65 2.42 -14.79
CA GLU A 346 -6.52 3.09 -13.79
C GLU A 346 -6.56 2.31 -12.47
N LEU A 347 -6.70 0.99 -12.53
CA LEU A 347 -6.66 0.12 -11.35
C LEU A 347 -5.31 0.22 -10.63
N THR A 348 -4.20 0.14 -11.37
CA THR A 348 -2.84 0.25 -10.81
C THR A 348 -2.64 1.62 -10.16
N TRP A 349 -3.08 2.70 -10.81
CA TRP A 349 -3.03 4.04 -10.25
C TRP A 349 -3.84 4.13 -8.94
N LEU A 350 -5.07 3.63 -8.95
CA LEU A 350 -5.95 3.67 -7.77
C LEU A 350 -5.37 2.87 -6.60
N MET A 351 -4.89 1.65 -6.83
CA MET A 351 -4.24 0.85 -5.79
C MET A 351 -2.98 1.53 -5.24
N THR A 352 -2.15 2.12 -6.12
CA THR A 352 -0.94 2.83 -5.71
C THR A 352 -1.27 4.08 -4.89
N SER A 353 -2.26 4.86 -5.31
CA SER A 353 -2.68 6.08 -4.62
C SER A 353 -3.27 5.75 -3.24
N LEU A 354 -4.15 4.75 -3.15
CA LEU A 354 -4.69 4.26 -1.88
C LEU A 354 -3.57 3.77 -0.94
N SER A 355 -2.65 2.93 -1.45
CA SER A 355 -1.54 2.42 -0.65
C SER A 355 -0.62 3.53 -0.15
N THR A 356 -0.40 4.58 -0.96
CA THR A 356 0.46 5.71 -0.60
C THR A 356 -0.18 6.60 0.46
N ASP A 357 -1.46 6.92 0.30
CA ASP A 357 -2.21 7.74 1.26
C ASP A 357 -2.34 7.00 2.60
N PHE A 358 -2.78 5.75 2.56
CA PHE A 358 -2.95 4.89 3.72
C PHE A 358 -1.64 4.62 4.49
N ALA A 359 -0.48 4.60 3.81
CA ALA A 359 0.82 4.35 4.43
C ALA A 359 1.20 5.40 5.49
N VAL A 360 0.71 6.63 5.38
CA VAL A 360 1.13 7.77 6.20
C VAL A 360 0.65 7.62 7.65
N ASP A 361 -0.64 7.40 7.83
CA ASP A 361 -1.27 7.41 9.16
C ASP A 361 -2.32 6.30 9.38
N GLY A 362 -2.50 5.39 8.40
CA GLY A 362 -3.47 4.30 8.48
C GLY A 362 -4.90 4.72 8.14
N ALA A 363 -5.07 5.88 7.52
CA ALA A 363 -6.34 6.37 7.00
C ALA A 363 -6.26 6.69 5.51
N VAL A 364 -7.39 6.65 4.83
CA VAL A 364 -7.52 7.17 3.47
C VAL A 364 -8.11 8.57 3.58
N ASN A 365 -7.27 9.60 3.46
CA ASN A 365 -7.62 10.99 3.67
C ASN A 365 -7.95 11.74 2.37
N ASP A 366 -7.56 11.19 1.22
CA ASP A 366 -7.87 11.76 -0.09
C ASP A 366 -9.34 11.47 -0.47
N GLU A 367 -10.20 12.47 -0.28
CA GLU A 367 -11.62 12.38 -0.61
C GLU A 367 -11.87 11.97 -2.06
N ALA A 368 -11.01 12.39 -3.01
CA ALA A 368 -11.17 12.02 -4.42
C ALA A 368 -10.96 10.53 -4.68
N LEU A 369 -10.15 9.84 -3.86
CA LEU A 369 -10.01 8.38 -3.92
C LEU A 369 -11.30 7.71 -3.44
N VAL A 370 -11.85 8.16 -2.31
CA VAL A 370 -13.12 7.64 -1.77
C VAL A 370 -14.26 7.87 -2.74
N ASP A 371 -14.38 9.06 -3.32
CA ASP A 371 -15.37 9.39 -4.36
C ASP A 371 -15.25 8.48 -5.58
N THR A 372 -14.01 8.17 -6.00
CA THR A 372 -13.76 7.24 -7.11
C THR A 372 -14.26 5.84 -6.78
N LEU A 373 -14.02 5.34 -5.56
CA LEU A 373 -14.53 4.03 -5.12
C LEU A 373 -16.06 4.01 -5.06
N LEU A 374 -16.68 5.03 -4.50
CA LEU A 374 -18.15 5.16 -4.44
C LEU A 374 -18.75 5.26 -5.85
N TYR A 375 -18.13 6.01 -6.75
CA TYR A 375 -18.53 6.07 -8.14
C TYR A 375 -18.48 4.69 -8.81
N ASN A 376 -17.39 3.95 -8.64
CA ASN A 376 -17.26 2.59 -9.18
C ASN A 376 -18.41 1.69 -8.73
N ILE A 377 -18.78 1.74 -7.44
CA ILE A 377 -19.90 0.97 -6.89
C ILE A 377 -21.22 1.39 -7.54
N SER A 378 -21.46 2.70 -7.68
CA SER A 378 -22.74 3.25 -8.14
C SER A 378 -23.12 2.81 -9.55
N ILE A 379 -22.12 2.42 -10.36
CA ILE A 379 -22.28 2.04 -11.76
C ILE A 379 -22.14 0.53 -12.01
N GLN A 380 -22.08 -0.31 -10.97
CA GLN A 380 -21.89 -1.76 -11.08
C GLN A 380 -23.18 -2.56 -10.87
N ASN A 381 -23.29 -3.68 -11.57
CA ASN A 381 -24.34 -4.67 -11.34
C ASN A 381 -23.79 -5.90 -10.59
N GLN A 382 -23.97 -5.90 -9.29
CA GLN A 382 -23.45 -6.93 -8.38
C GLN A 382 -23.93 -8.34 -8.72
N ARG A 383 -25.19 -8.49 -9.15
CA ARG A 383 -25.77 -9.78 -9.53
C ARG A 383 -25.06 -10.41 -10.72
N TYR A 384 -24.71 -9.62 -11.75
CA TYR A 384 -23.95 -10.13 -12.89
C TYR A 384 -22.52 -10.48 -12.52
N ILE A 385 -21.92 -9.76 -11.58
CA ILE A 385 -20.57 -10.06 -11.10
C ILE A 385 -20.55 -11.45 -10.44
N ARG A 386 -21.48 -11.74 -9.53
CA ARG A 386 -21.64 -13.07 -8.93
C ARG A 386 -21.73 -14.16 -9.98
N GLN A 387 -22.61 -13.98 -10.97
CA GLN A 387 -22.79 -14.97 -12.04
C GLN A 387 -21.55 -15.14 -12.91
N ARG A 388 -20.81 -14.05 -13.20
CA ARG A 388 -19.56 -14.10 -13.98
C ARG A 388 -18.50 -14.92 -13.27
N ILE A 389 -18.33 -14.72 -11.96
CA ILE A 389 -17.38 -15.47 -11.15
C ILE A 389 -17.78 -16.96 -11.12
N GLN A 390 -19.05 -17.27 -10.86
CA GLN A 390 -19.55 -18.65 -10.87
C GLN A 390 -19.32 -19.34 -12.22
N ASN A 391 -19.64 -18.65 -13.32
CA ASN A 391 -19.43 -19.17 -14.68
C ASN A 391 -17.95 -19.40 -14.98
N TYR A 392 -17.08 -18.50 -14.53
CA TYR A 392 -15.64 -18.63 -14.73
C TYR A 392 -15.10 -19.89 -14.05
N TYR A 393 -15.36 -20.07 -12.76
CA TYR A 393 -14.90 -21.25 -12.02
C TYR A 393 -15.57 -22.54 -12.51
N SER A 394 -16.83 -22.48 -12.90
CA SER A 394 -17.52 -23.61 -13.53
C SER A 394 -16.87 -24.02 -14.85
N GLY A 395 -16.39 -23.05 -15.64
CA GLY A 395 -15.59 -23.29 -16.85
C GLY A 395 -14.26 -23.99 -16.58
N LEU A 396 -13.69 -23.82 -15.37
CA LEU A 396 -12.51 -24.53 -14.90
C LEU A 396 -12.83 -25.91 -14.27
N GLY A 397 -14.10 -26.30 -14.28
CA GLY A 397 -14.56 -27.54 -13.63
C GLY A 397 -14.65 -27.44 -12.11
N GLN A 398 -14.61 -26.24 -11.55
CA GLN A 398 -14.70 -25.96 -10.11
C GLN A 398 -16.10 -25.43 -9.78
N ASN A 399 -16.74 -26.00 -8.77
CA ASN A 399 -17.98 -25.46 -8.21
C ASN A 399 -17.65 -24.62 -6.99
N VAL A 400 -17.72 -23.29 -7.13
CA VAL A 400 -17.44 -22.35 -6.06
C VAL A 400 -18.73 -21.70 -5.58
N ASP A 401 -18.84 -21.56 -4.28
CA ASP A 401 -19.93 -20.83 -3.64
C ASP A 401 -19.43 -19.44 -3.29
N ILE A 402 -19.96 -18.41 -3.98
CA ILE A 402 -19.47 -17.04 -3.86
C ILE A 402 -20.00 -16.40 -2.56
N PRO A 403 -19.14 -15.81 -1.72
CA PRO A 403 -19.55 -15.22 -0.44
C PRO A 403 -20.48 -14.00 -0.62
N ASP A 404 -21.15 -13.55 0.45
CA ASP A 404 -22.04 -12.37 0.45
C ASP A 404 -21.25 -11.05 0.46
N PHE A 405 -20.61 -10.75 -0.66
CA PHE A 405 -19.83 -9.53 -0.82
C PHE A 405 -20.70 -8.26 -0.91
N GLU A 406 -21.98 -8.40 -1.28
CA GLU A 406 -22.93 -7.30 -1.42
C GLU A 406 -23.13 -6.58 -0.08
N SER A 407 -23.13 -7.31 1.02
CA SER A 407 -23.23 -6.76 2.37
C SER A 407 -22.04 -5.86 2.72
N TYR A 408 -20.82 -6.26 2.32
CA TYR A 408 -19.60 -5.46 2.56
C TYR A 408 -19.51 -4.23 1.64
N ILE A 409 -20.00 -4.31 0.41
CA ILE A 409 -20.17 -3.11 -0.44
C ILE A 409 -21.14 -2.12 0.22
N ALA A 410 -22.27 -2.60 0.73
CA ALA A 410 -23.23 -1.74 1.43
C ALA A 410 -22.66 -1.15 2.73
N MET A 411 -21.82 -1.90 3.44
CA MET A 411 -21.14 -1.45 4.64
C MET A 411 -20.14 -0.32 4.33
N PHE A 412 -19.32 -0.48 3.29
CA PHE A 412 -18.42 0.56 2.80
C PHE A 412 -19.18 1.84 2.41
N GLN A 413 -20.27 1.69 1.65
CA GLN A 413 -21.12 2.83 1.30
C GLN A 413 -21.70 3.55 2.53
N ALA A 414 -22.14 2.80 3.55
CA ALA A 414 -22.67 3.39 4.77
C ALA A 414 -21.61 4.13 5.60
N ALA A 415 -20.38 3.61 5.64
CA ALA A 415 -19.27 4.25 6.35
C ALA A 415 -18.86 5.59 5.74
N HIS A 416 -19.07 5.76 4.42
CA HIS A 416 -18.68 6.96 3.67
C HIS A 416 -19.89 7.79 3.19
N GLN A 417 -21.06 7.59 3.77
CA GLN A 417 -22.32 8.19 3.31
C GLN A 417 -22.37 9.72 3.44
N GLU A 418 -21.60 10.33 4.34
CA GLU A 418 -21.53 11.80 4.45
C GLU A 418 -20.91 12.45 3.19
N LEU A 419 -20.00 11.75 2.53
CA LEU A 419 -19.38 12.20 1.27
C LEU A 419 -20.36 12.11 0.08
N VAL A 420 -21.35 11.21 0.15
CA VAL A 420 -22.34 11.01 -0.93
C VAL A 420 -23.39 12.14 -1.00
N THR A 421 -23.59 12.92 0.06
CA THR A 421 -24.56 14.03 0.07
C THR A 421 -24.08 15.23 -0.74
N GLU A 422 -22.79 15.32 -1.06
CA GLU A 422 -22.20 16.35 -1.94
C GLU A 422 -21.59 15.74 -3.21
N PHE A 423 -22.30 14.90 -3.96
CA PHE A 423 -21.89 14.59 -5.32
C PHE A 423 -21.96 15.86 -6.17
N ILE A 424 -20.94 16.68 -6.05
CA ILE A 424 -20.67 17.78 -6.97
C ILE A 424 -20.07 17.14 -8.23
N TYR A 425 -20.92 16.85 -9.20
CA TYR A 425 -20.42 16.59 -10.54
C TYR A 425 -19.64 17.84 -11.00
N PRO A 426 -18.43 17.70 -11.57
CA PRO A 426 -17.59 18.84 -11.93
C PRO A 426 -18.14 19.53 -13.19
N ASP A 427 -19.31 20.14 -13.10
CA ASP A 427 -19.81 21.05 -14.11
C ASP A 427 -20.82 22.05 -13.50
N GLU A 428 -20.30 23.17 -13.04
CA GLU A 428 -21.08 24.31 -12.56
C GLU A 428 -21.91 25.00 -13.67
N ALA A 429 -22.00 24.44 -14.86
CA ALA A 429 -22.61 25.08 -16.02
C ALA A 429 -24.08 24.70 -16.28
N SER A 430 -24.63 23.72 -15.57
CA SER A 430 -26.09 23.42 -15.69
C SER A 430 -26.79 23.74 -14.39
N PRO A 431 -27.82 24.62 -14.41
CA PRO A 431 -28.63 24.81 -13.23
C PRO A 431 -29.19 23.45 -12.82
N ALA A 432 -29.02 23.09 -11.54
CA ALA A 432 -29.65 21.91 -10.99
C ALA A 432 -31.12 21.90 -11.42
N PRO A 433 -31.65 20.79 -11.98
CA PRO A 433 -33.08 20.72 -12.20
C PRO A 433 -33.72 20.98 -10.83
N GLU A 434 -34.55 22.01 -10.74
CA GLU A 434 -35.34 22.25 -9.55
C GLU A 434 -36.14 20.97 -9.28
N ILE A 435 -35.65 20.12 -8.36
CA ILE A 435 -36.48 19.16 -7.67
C ILE A 435 -37.46 20.09 -6.97
N GLY A 436 -38.71 20.07 -7.42
CA GLY A 436 -39.72 21.06 -7.04
C GLY A 436 -39.65 21.35 -5.55
N ASN A 437 -39.47 22.61 -5.20
CA ASN A 437 -39.24 23.09 -3.84
C ASN A 437 -40.51 23.02 -2.97
N ASP A 438 -41.48 22.24 -3.38
CA ASP A 438 -42.79 22.07 -2.74
C ASP A 438 -42.91 20.84 -1.83
N GLY A 439 -41.73 20.20 -1.48
CA GLY A 439 -41.67 19.18 -0.43
C GLY A 439 -42.33 17.84 -0.77
N ALA A 440 -42.70 17.60 -2.00
CA ALA A 440 -43.56 16.46 -2.36
C ALA A 440 -42.82 15.21 -2.83
N VAL A 441 -41.52 15.27 -3.26
CA VAL A 441 -40.78 14.06 -3.71
C VAL A 441 -39.29 14.12 -3.34
N PRO A 442 -38.92 13.80 -2.10
CA PRO A 442 -37.55 13.94 -1.66
C PRO A 442 -36.59 12.82 -2.15
N ASN A 443 -37.07 11.81 -2.86
CA ASN A 443 -36.37 10.55 -3.00
C ASN A 443 -35.97 10.19 -4.43
N ILE A 444 -36.14 11.08 -5.41
CA ILE A 444 -35.72 10.86 -6.79
C ILE A 444 -34.94 12.05 -7.35
N LEU A 445 -33.84 11.76 -8.01
CA LEU A 445 -33.04 12.70 -8.78
C LEU A 445 -32.99 12.22 -10.24
N VAL A 446 -33.28 13.12 -11.19
CA VAL A 446 -33.05 12.89 -12.61
C VAL A 446 -32.13 14.00 -13.12
N LYS A 447 -30.89 13.67 -13.44
CA LYS A 447 -29.88 14.65 -13.87
C LYS A 447 -29.24 14.25 -15.19
N ASP A 448 -29.03 15.26 -16.05
CA ASP A 448 -28.21 15.13 -17.26
C ASP A 448 -26.74 15.00 -16.88
N VAL A 449 -26.07 14.05 -17.49
CA VAL A 449 -24.61 13.80 -17.25
C VAL A 449 -23.93 13.52 -18.57
N THR A 450 -22.76 14.12 -18.75
CA THR A 450 -21.88 13.77 -19.87
C THR A 450 -20.90 12.71 -19.37
N GLN A 451 -20.90 11.54 -19.99
CA GLN A 451 -19.96 10.48 -19.66
C GLN A 451 -18.54 10.87 -20.08
N PHE A 452 -17.55 10.21 -19.52
CA PHE A 452 -16.13 10.48 -19.79
C PHE A 452 -15.73 10.33 -21.27
N ASP A 453 -16.50 9.53 -22.04
CA ASP A 453 -16.36 9.37 -23.48
C ASP A 453 -17.13 10.42 -24.30
N GLY A 454 -17.75 11.39 -23.63
CA GLY A 454 -18.56 12.43 -24.25
C GLY A 454 -20.02 12.02 -24.56
N THR A 455 -20.43 10.79 -24.24
CA THR A 455 -21.80 10.32 -24.42
C THR A 455 -22.74 11.01 -23.42
N GLN A 456 -23.83 11.58 -23.90
CA GLN A 456 -24.88 12.13 -23.02
C GLN A 456 -25.77 11.01 -22.47
N ALA A 457 -26.01 11.06 -21.17
CA ALA A 457 -26.91 10.15 -20.47
C ALA A 457 -27.67 10.90 -19.37
N TYR A 458 -28.73 10.29 -18.87
CA TYR A 458 -29.42 10.77 -17.68
C TYR A 458 -29.18 9.82 -16.53
N VAL A 459 -28.73 10.34 -15.40
CA VAL A 459 -28.74 9.59 -14.13
C VAL A 459 -30.14 9.69 -13.56
N VAL A 460 -30.73 8.55 -13.27
CA VAL A 460 -31.92 8.45 -12.43
C VAL A 460 -31.46 7.80 -11.13
N ALA A 461 -31.50 8.56 -10.05
CA ALA A 461 -31.15 8.09 -8.71
C ALA A 461 -32.36 8.16 -7.79
N ALA A 462 -32.54 7.18 -6.94
CA ALA A 462 -33.66 7.16 -6.00
C ALA A 462 -33.23 6.50 -4.66
N ILE A 463 -33.86 6.95 -3.57
CA ILE A 463 -33.75 6.33 -2.25
C ILE A 463 -35.13 5.80 -1.87
N THR A 464 -35.22 4.50 -1.54
CA THR A 464 -36.45 3.93 -1.03
C THR A 464 -36.50 4.14 0.48
N PRO A 465 -37.43 4.94 1.02
CA PRO A 465 -37.56 5.11 2.47
C PRO A 465 -37.90 3.81 3.18
N LEU A 466 -37.51 3.71 4.45
CA LEU A 466 -37.79 2.54 5.26
C LEU A 466 -39.33 2.32 5.38
N GLY A 467 -39.78 1.12 5.07
CA GLY A 467 -41.21 0.77 5.12
C GLY A 467 -42.02 1.20 3.91
N LYS A 468 -41.40 1.76 2.88
CA LYS A 468 -42.02 2.18 1.63
C LYS A 468 -41.68 1.24 0.45
N SER A 469 -42.57 1.14 -0.51
CA SER A 469 -42.26 0.56 -1.81
C SER A 469 -41.98 1.66 -2.83
N LEU A 470 -41.01 1.42 -3.70
CA LEU A 470 -40.63 2.33 -4.76
C LEU A 470 -40.64 1.61 -6.10
N LYS A 471 -41.15 2.28 -7.12
CA LYS A 471 -41.14 1.83 -8.49
C LYS A 471 -40.79 2.99 -9.40
N VAL A 472 -39.88 2.78 -10.34
CA VAL A 472 -39.55 3.74 -11.38
C VAL A 472 -39.86 3.11 -12.74
N LYS A 473 -40.66 3.78 -13.51
CA LYS A 473 -41.00 3.39 -14.87
C LYS A 473 -40.41 4.39 -15.85
N VAL A 474 -39.70 3.90 -16.84
CA VAL A 474 -39.12 4.70 -17.91
C VAL A 474 -39.72 4.23 -19.23
N THR A 475 -40.30 5.15 -19.97
CA THR A 475 -40.88 4.87 -21.29
C THR A 475 -40.29 5.83 -22.33
N GLY A 476 -40.19 5.38 -23.58
CA GLY A 476 -39.61 6.15 -24.67
C GLY A 476 -38.49 5.41 -25.39
N ASN A 477 -37.80 6.13 -26.28
CA ASN A 477 -36.72 5.53 -27.09
C ASN A 477 -35.37 5.55 -26.34
N VAL A 478 -35.29 4.79 -25.26
CA VAL A 478 -34.15 4.73 -24.34
C VAL A 478 -33.67 3.29 -24.08
N ARG A 479 -32.42 3.18 -23.71
CA ARG A 479 -31.85 1.95 -23.15
C ARG A 479 -31.31 2.22 -21.76
N LEU A 480 -31.29 1.18 -20.93
CA LEU A 480 -30.46 1.14 -19.72
C LEU A 480 -29.13 0.53 -20.08
N ASP A 481 -28.09 1.06 -19.49
CA ASP A 481 -26.84 0.32 -19.45
C ASP A 481 -26.97 -0.81 -18.42
N ALA A 482 -26.97 -2.04 -18.91
CA ALA A 482 -27.12 -3.24 -18.08
C ALA A 482 -26.01 -3.43 -17.04
N GLY A 483 -24.88 -2.72 -17.17
CA GLY A 483 -23.79 -2.68 -16.19
C GLY A 483 -24.07 -1.78 -14.98
N LEU A 484 -25.14 -1.01 -14.98
CA LEU A 484 -25.36 0.10 -14.06
C LEU A 484 -26.55 -0.07 -13.11
N ASN A 485 -27.10 -1.28 -13.00
CA ASN A 485 -28.25 -1.55 -12.12
C ASN A 485 -27.82 -1.88 -10.70
N ASN A 486 -27.26 -0.93 -10.02
CA ASN A 486 -26.92 -1.12 -8.62
C ASN A 486 -28.22 -1.07 -7.78
N GLY A 487 -28.65 -2.24 -7.28
CA GLY A 487 -29.79 -2.33 -6.37
C GLY A 487 -31.20 -2.28 -7.00
N TRP A 488 -31.33 -2.32 -8.32
CA TRP A 488 -32.63 -2.35 -9.00
C TRP A 488 -32.99 -3.75 -9.53
N VAL A 489 -34.29 -4.09 -9.50
CA VAL A 489 -34.84 -5.28 -10.15
C VAL A 489 -35.75 -4.85 -11.28
N TYR A 490 -35.56 -5.43 -12.47
CA TYR A 490 -36.52 -5.26 -13.57
C TYR A 490 -37.77 -6.07 -13.26
N THR A 491 -38.91 -5.39 -13.19
CA THR A 491 -40.19 -6.05 -13.01
C THR A 491 -40.97 -6.14 -14.32
N ASP A 492 -40.68 -5.25 -15.26
CA ASP A 492 -41.25 -5.28 -16.61
C ASP A 492 -40.26 -4.65 -17.61
N TYR A 493 -40.04 -5.31 -18.74
CA TYR A 493 -39.19 -4.83 -19.82
C TYR A 493 -39.94 -4.96 -21.14
N THR A 494 -40.21 -3.83 -21.76
CA THR A 494 -40.84 -3.76 -23.10
C THR A 494 -39.91 -3.04 -24.07
N THR A 495 -40.15 -3.19 -25.39
CA THR A 495 -39.37 -2.50 -26.43
C THR A 495 -39.44 -0.96 -26.36
N ASN A 496 -40.39 -0.41 -25.62
CA ASN A 496 -40.61 1.04 -25.49
C ASN A 496 -40.51 1.52 -24.02
N GLY A 497 -39.96 0.72 -23.12
CA GLY A 497 -39.79 1.12 -21.73
C GLY A 497 -39.50 -0.06 -20.80
N PHE A 498 -39.25 0.25 -19.57
CA PHE A 498 -38.97 -0.73 -18.51
C PHE A 498 -39.46 -0.19 -17.18
N THR A 499 -39.71 -1.11 -16.26
CA THR A 499 -40.02 -0.82 -14.86
C THR A 499 -38.95 -1.46 -13.98
N ILE A 500 -38.51 -0.74 -13.00
CA ILE A 500 -37.47 -1.18 -12.06
C ILE A 500 -37.90 -0.89 -10.63
N GLU A 501 -37.53 -1.75 -9.73
CA GLU A 501 -37.75 -1.60 -8.31
C GLU A 501 -36.44 -1.76 -7.53
N PRO A 502 -36.18 -0.91 -6.52
CA PRO A 502 -35.00 -1.05 -5.66
C PRO A 502 -35.06 -2.36 -4.88
N GLN A 503 -33.93 -3.04 -4.78
CA GLN A 503 -33.81 -4.27 -3.98
C GLN A 503 -33.69 -4.02 -2.48
N ARG A 504 -33.27 -2.84 -2.07
CA ARG A 504 -32.97 -2.50 -0.68
C ARG A 504 -33.60 -1.17 -0.29
N GLN A 505 -34.06 -1.08 0.95
CA GLN A 505 -34.56 0.15 1.56
C GLN A 505 -33.40 0.97 2.13
N ASN A 506 -33.57 2.28 2.28
CA ASN A 506 -32.57 3.24 2.75
C ASN A 506 -31.23 3.23 2.00
N THR A 507 -31.22 2.79 0.77
CA THR A 507 -30.01 2.76 -0.06
C THR A 507 -30.22 3.67 -1.25
N LEU A 508 -29.25 4.50 -1.57
CA LEU A 508 -29.23 5.24 -2.83
C LEU A 508 -29.00 4.25 -3.97
N VAL A 509 -29.90 4.20 -4.90
CA VAL A 509 -29.77 3.42 -6.12
C VAL A 509 -29.80 4.35 -7.31
N SER A 510 -28.90 4.16 -8.25
CA SER A 510 -28.81 4.98 -9.46
C SER A 510 -28.71 4.13 -10.72
N MET A 511 -29.17 4.66 -11.83
CA MET A 511 -29.03 4.07 -13.15
C MET A 511 -28.73 5.13 -14.17
N LEU A 512 -28.06 4.73 -15.26
CA LEU A 512 -27.89 5.56 -16.44
C LEU A 512 -28.91 5.17 -17.51
N VAL A 513 -29.55 6.18 -18.07
CA VAL A 513 -30.53 6.07 -19.15
C VAL A 513 -29.91 6.70 -20.39
N TYR A 514 -29.72 5.90 -21.45
CA TYR A 514 -29.17 6.34 -22.73
C TYR A 514 -30.22 6.36 -23.82
N LEU A 515 -29.98 7.15 -24.85
CA LEU A 515 -30.73 7.10 -26.08
C LEU A 515 -30.51 5.82 -26.86
N LEU A 516 -31.56 5.26 -27.47
CA LEU A 516 -31.41 4.13 -28.40
C LEU A 516 -30.89 4.55 -29.78
N ASP A 517 -31.18 5.81 -30.20
CA ASP A 517 -30.73 6.35 -31.48
C ASP A 517 -30.32 7.82 -31.30
N GLU A 518 -29.05 8.05 -31.23
CA GLU A 518 -28.41 9.36 -30.98
C GLU A 518 -28.57 10.33 -32.18
N ASN A 519 -28.99 9.83 -33.34
CA ASN A 519 -29.12 10.61 -34.55
C ASN A 519 -30.53 11.20 -34.77
N ARG A 520 -31.46 10.91 -33.87
CA ARG A 520 -32.86 11.37 -33.99
C ARG A 520 -33.30 12.12 -32.73
N ASP A 521 -34.20 13.10 -32.98
CA ASP A 521 -34.92 13.71 -31.89
C ASP A 521 -35.75 12.66 -31.15
N GLY A 522 -35.75 12.74 -29.85
CA GLY A 522 -36.44 11.76 -29.01
C GLY A 522 -36.89 12.32 -27.68
N SER A 523 -37.67 11.54 -26.98
CA SER A 523 -38.08 11.82 -25.61
C SER A 523 -38.23 10.54 -24.81
N ALA A 524 -38.00 10.66 -23.51
CA ALA A 524 -38.38 9.64 -22.56
C ALA A 524 -39.17 10.25 -21.40
N THR A 525 -40.07 9.46 -20.86
CA THR A 525 -40.83 9.82 -19.65
C THR A 525 -40.36 8.92 -18.51
N ILE A 526 -39.95 9.56 -17.42
CA ILE A 526 -39.58 8.91 -16.18
C ILE A 526 -40.70 9.16 -15.18
N GLU A 527 -41.33 8.07 -14.74
CA GLU A 527 -42.42 8.09 -13.77
C GLU A 527 -41.94 7.40 -12.49
N TYR A 528 -42.06 8.09 -11.38
CA TYR A 528 -41.68 7.61 -10.05
C TYR A 528 -42.95 7.35 -9.24
N TYR A 529 -43.03 6.18 -8.62
CA TYR A 529 -44.17 5.74 -7.83
C TYR A 529 -43.67 5.37 -6.43
N GLU A 530 -44.30 5.93 -5.39
CA GLU A 530 -44.05 5.62 -4.00
C GLU A 530 -45.35 5.18 -3.34
N ASP A 531 -45.47 3.91 -2.96
CA ASP A 531 -46.68 3.30 -2.40
C ASP A 531 -47.97 3.62 -3.16
N SER A 532 -47.92 3.75 -4.48
CA SER A 532 -49.03 4.25 -5.28
C SER A 532 -49.04 3.61 -6.67
N ASP A 533 -50.23 3.40 -7.23
CA ASP A 533 -50.40 2.99 -8.62
C ASP A 533 -50.46 4.20 -9.60
N THR A 534 -50.43 5.42 -9.07
CA THR A 534 -50.27 6.64 -9.84
C THR A 534 -48.91 7.26 -9.61
N PRO A 535 -48.26 7.84 -10.66
CA PRO A 535 -46.94 8.41 -10.46
C PRO A 535 -46.98 9.58 -9.49
N THR A 536 -46.12 9.53 -8.49
CA THR A 536 -45.89 10.61 -7.51
C THR A 536 -45.09 11.75 -8.14
N PHE A 537 -44.26 11.39 -9.13
CA PHE A 537 -43.45 12.32 -9.89
C PHE A 537 -43.35 11.86 -11.35
N THR A 538 -43.39 12.80 -12.30
CA THR A 538 -43.18 12.53 -13.71
C THR A 538 -42.28 13.58 -14.31
N LYS A 539 -41.20 13.14 -14.99
CA LYS A 539 -40.31 14.01 -15.75
C LYS A 539 -40.21 13.53 -17.19
N VAL A 540 -40.40 14.45 -18.11
CA VAL A 540 -40.15 14.24 -19.53
C VAL A 540 -38.78 14.83 -19.85
N ILE A 541 -37.88 14.01 -20.38
CA ILE A 541 -36.61 14.44 -20.94
C ILE A 541 -36.69 14.40 -22.46
N THR A 542 -36.16 15.44 -23.10
CA THR A 542 -36.16 15.56 -24.57
C THR A 542 -34.74 15.84 -25.04
N TRP A 543 -34.39 15.34 -26.20
CA TRP A 543 -33.12 15.62 -26.87
C TRP A 543 -33.31 15.83 -28.35
N THR A 544 -32.39 16.59 -28.95
CA THR A 544 -32.35 16.86 -30.37
C THR A 544 -31.26 16.04 -31.04
N GLY A 545 -31.61 15.36 -32.13
CA GLY A 545 -30.68 14.53 -32.88
C GLY A 545 -29.56 15.34 -33.54
N GLY A 546 -28.45 14.69 -33.81
CA GLY A 546 -27.27 15.27 -34.48
C GLY A 546 -26.05 15.44 -33.61
N TRP A 547 -26.05 14.94 -32.39
CA TRP A 547 -24.86 14.85 -31.56
C TRP A 547 -23.99 13.66 -32.01
N SER A 548 -22.76 13.96 -32.45
CA SER A 548 -21.77 12.96 -32.81
C SER A 548 -20.58 13.12 -31.89
N PRO A 549 -20.16 12.07 -31.15
CA PRO A 549 -18.97 12.11 -30.32
C PRO A 549 -17.66 12.24 -31.13
N PHE A 550 -17.73 12.30 -32.45
CA PHE A 550 -16.61 12.39 -33.38
C PHE A 550 -16.63 13.67 -34.22
N LYS A 551 -16.92 14.82 -33.64
CA LYS A 551 -16.59 16.10 -34.27
C LYS A 551 -15.48 16.81 -33.57
#